data_dd76a97e3cb7fc3fcbdfcaf4b3f166ef
#
_entry.id   dd76a97e3cb7fc3fcbdfcaf4b3f166ef
#
_cell.length_a   1.000
_cell.length_b   1.000
_cell.length_c   1.000
_cell.angle_alpha   90.00
_cell.angle_beta   90.00
_cell.angle_gamma   90.00
#
_symmetry.space_group_name_H-M   'P 1'
#
loop_
_entity.id
_entity.type
_entity.pdbx_description
1 polymer ?
#
loop_
_entity_poly.entity_id
_entity_poly.type
_entity_poly.pdbx_seq_one_letter_code
_entity_poly.pdbx_strand_id
1 'polypeptide(L)'
;TGVWMHEKCDDFYDIPFDRAILFGMAQMSNVITLSTKPDLSLTVDGMLRSRAHQAIYDLPGSGNIDVGLRWQFWKKQAVLHVFCNDLLETSSINPRIDFKGQYVNMHFGCYRELGVSLTVKFGGYKAKKNDDINTLRFRK
;
A
#
# COMPACT_ATOMS: atom_id res chain seq x y z
N THR A 1 -13.62 -1.41 6.60
CA THR A 1 -14.45 -2.51 6.07
C THR A 1 -14.39 -3.69 7.01
N GLY A 2 -15.52 -4.30 7.29
CA GLY A 2 -15.64 -5.55 8.05
C GLY A 2 -16.41 -6.58 7.24
N VAL A 3 -15.98 -7.83 7.29
CA VAL A 3 -16.59 -8.96 6.59
C VAL A 3 -16.70 -10.13 7.56
N TRP A 4 -17.88 -10.70 7.66
CA TRP A 4 -18.04 -11.98 8.33
C TRP A 4 -17.74 -13.10 7.34
N MET A 5 -16.84 -14.00 7.72
CA MET A 5 -16.44 -15.14 6.90
C MET A 5 -16.78 -16.43 7.62
N HIS A 6 -17.40 -17.35 6.91
CA HIS A 6 -17.67 -18.71 7.37
C HIS A 6 -17.15 -19.69 6.32
N GLU A 7 -16.25 -20.53 6.71
CA GLU A 7 -15.63 -21.55 5.85
C GLU A 7 -15.94 -22.93 6.41
N LYS A 8 -16.50 -23.79 5.58
CA LYS A 8 -16.83 -25.18 5.91
C LYS A 8 -16.30 -26.09 4.82
N CYS A 9 -15.64 -27.14 5.22
CA CYS A 9 -15.22 -28.21 4.32
C CYS A 9 -15.33 -29.54 5.07
N ASP A 10 -15.96 -30.53 4.45
CA ASP A 10 -16.18 -31.82 5.07
C ASP A 10 -14.98 -32.75 4.86
N ASP A 11 -14.19 -32.52 3.83
CA ASP A 11 -13.03 -33.35 3.46
C ASP A 11 -11.90 -32.50 2.86
N PHE A 12 -11.02 -31.99 3.73
CA PHE A 12 -9.77 -31.34 3.34
C PHE A 12 -8.60 -32.18 3.83
N TYR A 13 -8.09 -33.08 2.96
CA TYR A 13 -7.06 -34.05 3.33
C TYR A 13 -7.43 -34.83 4.61
N ASP A 14 -8.64 -35.37 4.67
CA ASP A 14 -9.22 -36.08 5.83
C ASP A 14 -9.40 -35.21 7.10
N ILE A 15 -9.32 -33.89 6.97
CA ILE A 15 -9.52 -32.96 8.09
C ILE A 15 -10.73 -32.08 7.84
N PRO A 16 -11.92 -32.43 8.32
CA PRO A 16 -13.08 -31.55 8.22
C PRO A 16 -12.94 -30.33 9.12
N PHE A 17 -13.31 -29.16 8.61
CA PHE A 17 -13.33 -27.92 9.38
C PHE A 17 -14.63 -27.13 9.14
N ASP A 18 -15.03 -26.41 10.17
CA ASP A 18 -16.16 -25.49 10.17
C ASP A 18 -15.75 -24.30 11.04
N ARG A 19 -15.42 -23.19 10.41
CA ARG A 19 -14.81 -22.03 11.10
C ARG A 19 -15.44 -20.73 10.65
N ALA A 20 -15.76 -19.88 11.61
CA ALA A 20 -16.30 -18.56 11.35
C ALA A 20 -15.47 -17.49 12.07
N ILE A 21 -15.26 -16.35 11.43
CA ILE A 21 -14.58 -15.20 12.02
C ILE A 21 -15.12 -13.89 11.43
N LEU A 22 -15.13 -12.86 12.25
CA LEU A 22 -15.31 -11.49 11.78
C LEU A 22 -13.95 -10.91 11.38
N PHE A 23 -13.78 -10.68 10.10
CA PHE A 23 -12.60 -10.03 9.54
C PHE A 23 -12.83 -8.54 9.39
N GLY A 24 -11.88 -7.73 9.83
CA GLY A 24 -11.92 -6.29 9.70
C GLY A 24 -10.63 -5.73 9.11
N MET A 25 -10.76 -4.72 8.26
CA MET A 25 -9.64 -3.96 7.72
C MET A 25 -9.92 -2.47 7.80
N ALA A 26 -8.93 -1.70 8.26
CA ALA A 26 -8.94 -0.25 8.27
C ALA A 26 -7.71 0.27 7.50
N GLN A 27 -7.94 1.29 6.68
CA GLN A 27 -6.88 1.97 5.94
C GLN A 27 -7.07 3.48 6.11
N MET A 28 -5.95 4.17 6.25
CA MET A 28 -5.89 5.62 6.39
C MET A 28 -4.76 6.14 5.50
N SER A 29 -5.04 7.24 4.80
CA SER A 29 -4.02 7.95 4.02
C SER A 29 -4.20 9.45 4.26
N ASN A 30 -3.13 10.12 4.69
CA ASN A 30 -3.14 11.54 4.97
C ASN A 30 -1.93 12.22 4.32
N VAL A 31 -2.18 13.36 3.70
CA VAL A 31 -1.15 14.27 3.20
C VAL A 31 -1.26 15.58 3.96
N ILE A 32 -0.22 15.90 4.70
CA ILE A 32 -0.14 17.09 5.56
C ILE A 32 0.83 18.08 4.92
N THR A 33 0.35 19.25 4.52
CA THR A 33 1.22 20.32 4.04
C THR A 33 1.91 21.00 5.23
N LEU A 34 3.23 20.78 5.35
CA LEU A 34 4.03 21.37 6.43
C LEU A 34 4.42 22.81 6.11
N SER A 35 4.68 23.11 4.85
CA SER A 35 5.04 24.44 4.37
C SER A 35 4.66 24.63 2.92
N THR A 36 4.31 25.84 2.54
CA THR A 36 4.06 26.22 1.14
C THR A 36 5.25 26.91 0.49
N LYS A 37 6.19 27.44 1.29
CA LYS A 37 7.43 28.07 0.86
C LYS A 37 8.53 27.77 1.89
N PRO A 38 9.36 26.73 1.72
CA PRO A 38 9.41 25.76 0.60
C PRO A 38 8.16 24.84 0.58
N ASP A 39 7.86 24.29 -0.59
CA ASP A 39 6.74 23.34 -0.75
C ASP A 39 7.16 21.99 -0.15
N LEU A 40 6.67 21.74 1.07
CA LEU A 40 7.02 20.59 1.90
C LEU A 40 5.76 19.91 2.39
N SER A 41 5.64 18.63 2.14
CA SER A 41 4.50 17.82 2.58
C SER A 41 4.95 16.51 3.24
N LEU A 42 4.19 16.09 4.23
CA LEU A 42 4.32 14.82 4.93
C LEU A 42 3.15 13.92 4.52
N THR A 43 3.45 12.71 4.10
CA THR A 43 2.46 11.67 3.86
C THR A 43 2.52 10.65 4.99
N VAL A 44 1.38 10.26 5.52
CA VAL A 44 1.25 9.21 6.52
C VAL A 44 0.16 8.26 6.06
N ASP A 45 0.57 7.05 5.74
CA ASP A 45 -0.31 5.97 5.33
C ASP A 45 -0.32 4.88 6.41
N GLY A 46 -1.48 4.34 6.68
CA GLY A 46 -1.64 3.29 7.68
C GLY A 46 -2.65 2.24 7.22
N MET A 47 -2.34 0.98 7.49
CA MET A 47 -3.25 -0.13 7.29
C MET A 47 -3.25 -1.02 8.53
N LEU A 48 -4.45 -1.43 8.95
CA LEU A 48 -4.65 -2.41 10.01
C LEU A 48 -5.56 -3.52 9.50
N ARG A 49 -5.22 -4.74 9.82
CA ARG A 49 -6.00 -5.93 9.49
C ARG A 49 -6.18 -6.79 10.74
N SER A 50 -7.41 -7.20 11.00
CA SER A 50 -7.71 -8.13 12.09
C SER A 50 -7.23 -9.55 11.77
N ARG A 51 -7.37 -10.44 12.73
CA ARG A 51 -7.18 -11.87 12.52
C ARG A 51 -8.14 -12.39 11.45
N ALA A 52 -7.72 -13.42 10.72
CA ALA A 52 -8.53 -14.14 9.76
C ALA A 52 -8.26 -15.65 9.88
N HIS A 53 -9.17 -16.45 9.33
CA HIS A 53 -8.95 -17.87 9.08
C HIS A 53 -8.97 -18.10 7.57
N GLN A 54 -8.16 -19.02 7.12
CA GLN A 54 -8.18 -19.50 5.75
C GLN A 54 -7.98 -21.02 5.79
N ALA A 55 -9.05 -21.75 5.61
CA ALA A 55 -9.09 -23.19 5.83
C ALA A 55 -8.59 -23.55 7.23
N ILE A 56 -7.49 -24.28 7.34
CA ILE A 56 -6.86 -24.66 8.62
C ILE A 56 -5.84 -23.63 9.13
N TYR A 57 -5.56 -22.59 8.35
CA TYR A 57 -4.59 -21.55 8.72
C TYR A 57 -5.22 -20.49 9.59
N ASP A 58 -4.52 -20.14 10.67
CA ASP A 58 -4.77 -18.96 11.47
C ASP A 58 -3.84 -17.84 11.02
N LEU A 59 -4.44 -16.77 10.53
CA LEU A 59 -3.75 -15.57 10.11
C LEU A 59 -3.85 -14.53 11.22
N PRO A 60 -2.78 -14.22 11.94
CA PRO A 60 -2.79 -13.17 12.95
C PRO A 60 -3.07 -11.81 12.31
N GLY A 61 -3.57 -10.88 13.12
CA GLY A 61 -3.70 -9.50 12.69
C GLY A 61 -2.35 -8.89 12.36
N SER A 62 -2.32 -7.98 11.39
CA SER A 62 -1.11 -7.25 10.99
C SER A 62 -1.47 -5.81 10.64
N GLY A 63 -0.45 -4.96 10.56
CA GLY A 63 -0.62 -3.59 10.13
C GLY A 63 0.71 -2.97 9.76
N ASN A 64 0.67 -1.90 8.99
CA ASN A 64 1.84 -1.12 8.67
C ASN A 64 1.54 0.36 8.79
N ILE A 65 2.58 1.13 9.04
CA ILE A 65 2.59 2.59 8.99
C ILE A 65 3.74 3.00 8.09
N ASP A 66 3.40 3.71 7.03
CA ASP A 66 4.34 4.25 6.06
C ASP A 66 4.37 5.77 6.20
N VAL A 67 5.56 6.35 6.16
CA VAL A 67 5.76 7.79 6.30
C VAL A 67 6.63 8.29 5.15
N GLY A 68 6.21 9.37 4.51
CA GLY A 68 6.94 9.98 3.41
C GLY A 68 7.05 11.49 3.57
N LEU A 69 8.24 12.05 3.39
CA LEU A 69 8.49 13.48 3.34
C LEU A 69 8.81 13.87 1.91
N ARG A 70 8.02 14.77 1.34
CA ARG A 70 8.19 15.26 -0.01
C ARG A 70 8.50 16.74 0.00
N TRP A 71 9.64 17.10 -0.55
CA TRP A 71 10.12 18.46 -0.68
C TRP A 71 10.27 18.85 -2.14
N GLN A 72 9.56 19.91 -2.55
CA GLN A 72 9.67 20.48 -3.89
C GLN A 72 10.50 21.77 -3.83
N PHE A 73 11.51 21.87 -4.69
CA PHE A 73 12.39 23.01 -4.81
C PHE A 73 12.72 23.34 -6.29
N TRP A 74 13.54 24.35 -6.54
CA TRP A 74 13.85 24.84 -7.90
C TRP A 74 12.59 25.16 -8.70
N LYS A 75 11.72 25.99 -8.18
CA LYS A 75 10.44 26.36 -8.82
C LYS A 75 9.63 25.12 -9.26
N LYS A 76 9.62 24.08 -8.45
CA LYS A 76 8.95 22.79 -8.66
C LYS A 76 9.58 21.91 -9.76
N GLN A 77 10.82 22.22 -10.16
CA GLN A 77 11.57 21.39 -11.12
C GLN A 77 12.25 20.20 -10.45
N ALA A 78 12.55 20.29 -9.17
CA ALA A 78 13.15 19.20 -8.41
C ALA A 78 12.23 18.79 -7.25
N VAL A 79 12.13 17.48 -7.02
CA VAL A 79 11.39 16.85 -5.93
C VAL A 79 12.29 15.85 -5.23
N LEU A 80 12.53 16.08 -3.95
CA LEU A 80 13.14 15.12 -3.05
C LEU A 80 12.03 14.40 -2.29
N HIS A 81 12.06 13.08 -2.29
CA HIS A 81 11.16 12.25 -1.53
C HIS A 81 11.98 11.31 -0.64
N VAL A 82 11.78 11.41 0.66
CA VAL A 82 12.36 10.51 1.66
C VAL A 82 11.21 9.74 2.26
N PHE A 83 11.32 8.42 2.31
CA PHE A 83 10.23 7.59 2.82
C PHE A 83 10.73 6.46 3.71
N CYS A 84 9.85 6.04 4.58
CA CYS A 84 10.01 4.89 5.45
C CYS A 84 8.75 4.03 5.35
N ASN A 85 8.86 2.85 4.80
CA ASN A 85 7.80 1.87 4.75
C ASN A 85 7.91 0.94 5.96
N ASP A 86 6.75 0.50 6.46
CA ASP A 86 6.62 -0.37 7.63
C ASP A 86 7.45 0.11 8.84
N LEU A 87 7.20 1.34 9.25
CA LEU A 87 7.92 2.02 10.35
C LEU A 87 7.99 1.17 11.64
N LEU A 88 6.96 0.39 11.91
CA LEU A 88 6.82 -0.42 13.13
C LEU A 88 7.25 -1.88 12.94
N GLU A 89 7.59 -2.31 11.71
CA GLU A 89 7.94 -3.70 11.38
C GLU A 89 6.82 -4.70 11.77
N THR A 90 5.57 -4.32 11.48
CA THR A 90 4.38 -5.09 11.86
C THR A 90 3.54 -5.57 10.67
N SER A 91 4.03 -5.40 9.45
CA SER A 91 3.33 -5.79 8.22
C SER A 91 3.28 -7.31 8.01
N SER A 92 4.16 -8.06 8.67
CA SER A 92 4.30 -9.49 8.48
C SER A 92 3.05 -10.24 8.92
N ILE A 93 2.60 -11.14 8.05
CA ILE A 93 1.54 -12.11 8.33
C ILE A 93 2.23 -13.46 8.57
N ASN A 94 2.26 -13.90 9.83
CA ASN A 94 2.86 -15.17 10.22
C ASN A 94 1.77 -16.23 10.37
N PRO A 95 1.41 -16.98 9.31
CA PRO A 95 0.36 -17.99 9.37
C PRO A 95 0.74 -19.09 10.35
N ARG A 96 -0.26 -19.59 11.06
CA ARG A 96 -0.16 -20.75 11.95
C ARG A 96 -1.16 -21.80 11.58
N ILE A 97 -0.78 -23.04 11.74
CA ILE A 97 -1.71 -24.18 11.81
C ILE A 97 -1.63 -24.70 13.24
N ASP A 98 -2.74 -24.70 13.93
CA ASP A 98 -2.94 -25.35 15.22
C ASP A 98 -4.33 -25.99 15.22
N PHE A 99 -4.43 -27.10 14.53
CA PHE A 99 -5.71 -27.70 14.25
C PHE A 99 -5.60 -29.23 14.20
N LYS A 100 -6.42 -29.90 15.01
CA LYS A 100 -6.56 -31.37 15.07
C LYS A 100 -5.23 -32.14 15.09
N GLY A 101 -4.28 -31.67 15.93
CA GLY A 101 -2.99 -32.34 16.11
C GLY A 101 -1.91 -31.99 15.08
N GLN A 102 -2.23 -31.12 14.14
CA GLN A 102 -1.25 -30.52 13.24
C GLN A 102 -0.78 -29.17 13.80
N TYR A 103 0.52 -28.98 13.90
CA TYR A 103 1.10 -27.73 14.37
C TYR A 103 2.19 -27.26 13.41
N VAL A 104 2.01 -26.10 12.80
CA VAL A 104 3.01 -25.43 11.98
C VAL A 104 2.99 -23.95 12.30
N ASN A 105 4.13 -23.37 12.54
CA ASN A 105 4.30 -21.92 12.71
C ASN A 105 5.23 -21.40 11.61
N MET A 106 4.69 -20.58 10.71
CA MET A 106 5.46 -19.95 9.65
C MET A 106 5.85 -18.54 10.09
N HIS A 107 7.10 -18.20 9.93
CA HIS A 107 7.61 -16.87 10.21
C HIS A 107 8.14 -16.21 8.94
N PHE A 108 7.49 -15.13 8.53
CA PHE A 108 7.96 -14.27 7.44
C PHE A 108 8.55 -13.00 8.05
N GLY A 109 9.80 -12.73 7.75
CA GLY A 109 10.45 -11.49 8.17
C GLY A 109 9.73 -10.28 7.58
N CYS A 110 9.51 -9.25 8.37
CA CYS A 110 9.20 -7.91 7.87
C CYS A 110 10.40 -7.01 8.17
N TYR A 111 10.65 -6.09 7.27
CA TYR A 111 11.79 -5.20 7.37
C TYR A 111 11.33 -3.79 7.09
N ARG A 112 11.81 -2.87 7.92
CA ARG A 112 11.66 -1.45 7.66
C ARG A 112 12.45 -1.08 6.41
N GLU A 113 11.79 -0.44 5.47
CA GLU A 113 12.42 0.03 4.24
C GLU A 113 12.58 1.55 4.30
N LEU A 114 13.82 2.02 4.20
CA LEU A 114 14.14 3.43 4.09
C LEU A 114 14.58 3.74 2.66
N GLY A 115 13.98 4.74 2.04
CA GLY A 115 14.32 5.12 0.69
C GLY A 115 14.40 6.63 0.50
N VAL A 116 15.22 7.03 -0.48
CA VAL A 116 15.35 8.42 -0.93
C VAL A 116 15.27 8.45 -2.44
N SER A 117 14.42 9.31 -2.97
CA SER A 117 14.25 9.52 -4.40
C SER A 117 14.39 11.01 -4.73
N LEU A 118 15.21 11.31 -5.74
CA LEU A 118 15.36 12.66 -6.29
C LEU A 118 14.88 12.66 -7.74
N THR A 119 13.84 13.41 -8.00
CA THR A 119 13.30 13.60 -9.36
C THR A 119 13.62 15.01 -9.83
N VAL A 120 14.28 15.14 -10.97
CA VAL A 120 14.58 16.44 -11.59
C VAL A 120 13.98 16.49 -12.98
N LYS A 121 13.20 17.52 -13.26
CA LYS A 121 12.59 17.76 -14.57
C LYS A 121 13.50 18.66 -15.39
N PHE A 122 14.04 18.13 -16.47
CA PHE A 122 14.85 18.87 -17.42
C PHE A 122 14.03 19.21 -18.68
N GLY A 123 14.18 20.42 -19.17
CA GLY A 123 13.58 20.87 -20.42
C GLY A 123 12.14 21.35 -20.28
N GLY A 124 11.90 22.57 -20.72
CA GLY A 124 10.56 23.13 -20.95
C GLY A 124 10.12 22.85 -22.39
N TYR A 125 9.70 21.62 -22.70
CA TYR A 125 9.04 21.38 -23.98
C TYR A 125 7.72 22.16 -23.98
N LYS A 126 7.71 23.31 -24.65
CA LYS A 126 6.45 23.95 -25.05
C LYS A 126 5.95 23.17 -26.26
N ALA A 127 4.86 22.42 -26.09
CA ALA A 127 4.18 21.83 -27.23
C ALA A 127 3.95 22.95 -28.28
N LYS A 128 4.54 22.76 -29.45
CA LYS A 128 4.31 23.69 -30.56
C LYS A 128 2.82 23.67 -30.85
N LYS A 129 2.16 24.81 -30.70
CA LYS A 129 0.75 24.95 -31.09
C LYS A 129 0.71 24.54 -32.55
N ASN A 130 0.07 23.43 -32.88
CA ASN A 130 -0.20 23.11 -34.27
C ASN A 130 -1.08 24.24 -34.77
N ASP A 131 -0.55 25.08 -35.65
CA ASP A 131 -1.36 25.99 -36.39
C ASP A 131 -2.36 25.13 -37.17
N ASP A 132 -3.64 25.37 -36.95
CA ASP A 132 -4.71 24.66 -37.60
C ASP A 132 -4.43 24.69 -39.11
N ILE A 133 -4.26 23.51 -39.68
CA ILE A 133 -4.09 23.35 -41.12
C ILE A 133 -5.40 23.92 -41.73
N ASN A 134 -5.26 25.06 -42.41
CA ASN A 134 -6.39 25.72 -43.01
C ASN A 134 -6.96 24.83 -44.11
N THR A 135 -7.95 24.01 -43.77
CA THR A 135 -8.62 23.05 -44.66
C THR A 135 -9.38 23.70 -45.78
N LEU A 136 -9.51 25.05 -45.77
CA LEU A 136 -10.17 25.81 -46.83
C LEU A 136 -9.38 25.81 -48.16
N ARG A 137 -8.10 25.39 -48.15
CA ARG A 137 -7.30 25.30 -49.38
C ARG A 137 -7.65 24.10 -50.29
N PHE A 138 -8.44 23.16 -49.81
CA PHE A 138 -8.78 21.93 -50.56
C PHE A 138 -10.22 21.86 -51.03
N ARG A 139 -10.95 22.99 -50.98
CA ARG A 139 -12.31 23.07 -51.53
C ARG A 139 -12.24 23.73 -52.90
N LYS A 140 -12.08 22.92 -53.95
CA LYS A 140 -12.42 23.28 -55.33
C LYS A 140 -13.70 22.56 -55.71
#